data_3b7dc06cb8b8e951ae5d970bab48ecec
#
_entry.id   3b7dc06cb8b8e951ae5d970bab48ecec
#
_cell.length_a   1.000
_cell.length_b   1.000
_cell.length_c   1.000
_cell.angle_alpha   90.00
_cell.angle_beta   90.00
_cell.angle_gamma   90.00
#
_symmetry.space_group_name_H-M   'P 1'
#
loop_
_entity.id
_entity.type
_entity.pdbx_description
1 polymer ?
#
loop_
_entity_poly.entity_id
_entity_poly.type
_entity_poly.pdbx_seq_one_letter_code
_entity_poly.pdbx_strand_id
1 'polypeptide(L)'
;MADPSLLRLSTTLVVIGEVLFALVTLFHPGREDPNNHPAVFAEYASSGSWTAIHFGQFVFMAVLLVGLLVLFFALDVRSGIPGWVGLLPFR
;
A
#
# COMPACT_ATOMS: atom_id res chain seq x y z
N MET A 1 -12.09 13.24 18.43
CA MET A 1 -10.95 14.13 18.20
C MET A 1 -9.77 13.37 17.62
N ALA A 2 -8.98 14.03 16.81
CA ALA A 2 -7.79 13.41 16.24
C ALA A 2 -6.70 13.25 17.30
N ASP A 3 -5.98 12.15 17.24
CA ASP A 3 -4.84 11.88 18.10
C ASP A 3 -3.55 12.31 17.38
N PRO A 4 -2.83 13.32 17.85
CA PRO A 4 -1.65 13.82 17.16
C PRO A 4 -0.54 12.80 17.02
N SER A 5 -0.34 11.92 17.99
CA SER A 5 0.70 10.89 17.92
C SER A 5 0.38 9.86 16.83
N LEU A 6 -0.87 9.42 16.78
CA LEU A 6 -1.31 8.49 15.74
C LEU A 6 -1.32 9.14 14.37
N LEU A 7 -1.64 10.44 14.28
CA LEU A 7 -1.57 11.16 13.00
C LEU A 7 -0.13 11.20 12.48
N ARG A 8 0.85 11.44 13.33
CA ARG A 8 2.25 11.43 12.91
C ARG A 8 2.68 10.05 12.46
N LEU A 9 2.31 9.02 13.22
CA LEU A 9 2.63 7.65 12.85
C LEU A 9 1.99 7.28 11.51
N SER A 10 0.72 7.59 11.34
CA SER A 10 -0.01 7.37 10.10
C SER A 10 0.67 8.05 8.92
N THR A 11 0.96 9.35 9.05
CA THR A 11 1.61 10.12 7.99
C THR A 11 2.96 9.51 7.63
N THR A 12 3.75 9.14 8.63
CA THR A 12 5.06 8.53 8.41
C THR A 12 4.93 7.22 7.64
N LEU A 13 4.02 6.35 8.07
CA LEU A 13 3.83 5.05 7.42
C LEU A 13 3.30 5.20 5.99
N VAL A 14 2.34 6.10 5.77
CA VAL A 14 1.78 6.31 4.44
C VAL A 14 2.84 6.88 3.50
N VAL A 15 3.58 7.89 3.93
CA VAL A 15 4.61 8.52 3.09
C VAL A 15 5.72 7.53 2.79
N ILE A 16 6.23 6.83 3.80
CA ILE A 16 7.30 5.84 3.60
C ILE A 16 6.84 4.72 2.70
N GLY A 17 5.65 4.16 2.95
CA GLY A 17 5.11 3.08 2.14
C GLY A 17 4.94 3.49 0.69
N GLU A 18 4.38 4.67 0.44
CA GLU A 18 4.15 5.19 -0.91
C GLU A 18 5.47 5.45 -1.65
N VAL A 19 6.41 6.14 -1.00
CA VAL A 19 7.69 6.47 -1.63
C VAL A 19 8.48 5.20 -1.94
N LEU A 20 8.57 4.28 -1.00
CA LEU A 20 9.32 3.05 -1.22
C LEU A 20 8.64 2.14 -2.23
N PHE A 21 7.32 2.10 -2.26
CA PHE A 21 6.59 1.38 -3.29
C PHE A 21 6.90 1.94 -4.68
N ALA A 22 6.85 3.26 -4.82
CA ALA A 22 7.17 3.92 -6.08
C ALA A 22 8.61 3.65 -6.52
N LEU A 23 9.56 3.73 -5.59
CA LEU A 23 10.96 3.49 -5.89
C LEU A 23 11.21 2.05 -6.35
N VAL A 24 10.65 1.07 -5.64
CA VAL A 24 10.85 -0.34 -6.02
C VAL A 24 10.15 -0.65 -7.35
N THR A 25 9.05 0.02 -7.64
CA THR A 25 8.31 -0.16 -8.89
C THR A 25 9.11 0.30 -10.10
N LEU A 26 10.04 1.26 -9.93
CA LEU A 26 10.91 1.69 -11.01
C LEU A 26 11.79 0.55 -11.55
N PHE A 27 12.02 -0.48 -10.76
CA PHE A 27 12.83 -1.62 -11.16
C PHE A 27 12.00 -2.80 -11.66
N HIS A 28 10.68 -2.63 -11.75
CA HIS A 28 9.80 -3.68 -12.22
C HIS A 28 10.09 -4.02 -13.68
N PRO A 29 10.27 -5.30 -14.02
CA PRO A 29 10.44 -5.69 -15.41
C PRO A 29 9.15 -5.39 -16.19
N GLY A 30 9.27 -4.72 -17.30
CA GLY A 30 8.10 -4.30 -18.07
C GLY A 30 8.47 -3.81 -19.46
N ARG A 31 9.50 -4.39 -20.08
CA ARG A 31 9.99 -3.94 -21.37
C ARG A 31 9.25 -4.56 -22.54
N GLU A 32 8.60 -5.71 -22.30
CA GLU A 32 7.90 -6.43 -23.35
C GLU A 32 6.48 -5.92 -23.51
N ASP A 33 5.92 -6.12 -24.69
CA ASP A 33 4.52 -5.80 -24.95
C ASP A 33 3.63 -6.64 -24.03
N PRO A 34 2.77 -6.03 -23.21
CA PRO A 34 1.91 -6.76 -22.27
C PRO A 34 0.97 -7.76 -22.94
N ASN A 35 0.66 -7.56 -24.22
CA ASN A 35 -0.21 -8.46 -24.97
C ASN A 35 0.54 -9.67 -25.54
N ASN A 36 1.86 -9.66 -25.49
CA ASN A 36 2.66 -10.81 -25.90
C ASN A 36 2.99 -11.64 -24.66
N HIS A 37 2.07 -12.49 -24.24
CA HIS A 37 2.19 -13.24 -23.01
C HIS A 37 3.43 -14.14 -22.95
N PRO A 38 3.80 -14.88 -24.00
CA PRO A 38 5.03 -15.68 -23.95
C PRO A 38 6.28 -14.85 -23.69
N ALA A 39 6.38 -13.67 -24.32
CA ALA A 39 7.53 -12.78 -24.13
C ALA A 39 7.54 -12.20 -22.72
N VAL A 40 6.39 -11.82 -22.19
CA VAL A 40 6.27 -11.29 -20.84
C VAL A 40 6.69 -12.34 -19.81
N PHE A 41 6.21 -13.56 -19.95
CA PHE A 41 6.58 -14.64 -19.04
C PHE A 41 8.06 -14.99 -19.12
N ALA A 42 8.63 -14.96 -20.34
CA ALA A 42 10.05 -15.19 -20.51
C ALA A 42 10.89 -14.08 -19.84
N GLU A 43 10.45 -12.83 -19.98
CA GLU A 43 11.10 -11.70 -19.31
C GLU A 43 11.08 -11.89 -17.79
N TYR A 44 9.94 -12.23 -17.23
CA TYR A 44 9.81 -12.43 -15.79
C TYR A 44 10.65 -13.62 -15.30
N ALA A 45 10.63 -14.71 -16.05
CA ALA A 45 11.39 -15.91 -15.70
C ALA A 45 12.90 -15.66 -15.73
N SER A 46 13.37 -14.80 -16.61
CA SER A 46 14.80 -14.47 -16.75
C SER A 46 15.24 -13.33 -15.83
N SER A 47 14.30 -12.63 -15.21
CA SER A 47 14.62 -11.51 -14.32
C SER A 47 15.14 -12.01 -12.99
N GLY A 48 16.41 -11.72 -12.68
CA GLY A 48 16.99 -12.09 -11.38
C GLY A 48 16.42 -11.29 -10.21
N SER A 49 15.72 -10.19 -10.48
CA SER A 49 15.17 -9.32 -9.44
C SER A 49 13.66 -9.41 -9.31
N TRP A 50 12.99 -10.24 -10.13
CA TRP A 50 11.53 -10.28 -10.16
C TRP A 50 10.90 -10.54 -8.78
N THR A 51 11.40 -11.57 -8.10
CA THR A 51 10.89 -11.94 -6.77
C THR A 51 11.15 -10.84 -5.75
N ALA A 52 12.34 -10.27 -5.77
CA ALA A 52 12.70 -9.21 -4.82
C ALA A 52 11.84 -7.97 -5.02
N ILE A 53 11.60 -7.58 -6.27
CA ILE A 53 10.78 -6.40 -6.58
C ILE A 53 9.34 -6.63 -6.15
N HIS A 54 8.76 -7.76 -6.47
CA HIS A 54 7.37 -8.05 -6.10
C HIS A 54 7.21 -8.23 -4.60
N PHE A 55 8.17 -8.83 -3.95
CA PHE A 55 8.17 -8.92 -2.48
C PHE A 55 8.26 -7.53 -1.86
N GLY A 56 9.14 -6.67 -2.39
CA GLY A 56 9.25 -5.29 -1.93
C GLY A 56 7.95 -4.52 -2.12
N GLN A 57 7.31 -4.65 -3.27
CA GLN A 57 6.01 -4.02 -3.52
C GLN A 57 4.97 -4.49 -2.51
N PHE A 58 4.94 -5.78 -2.22
CA PHE A 58 4.02 -6.34 -1.23
C PHE A 58 4.26 -5.74 0.16
N VAL A 59 5.52 -5.70 0.60
CA VAL A 59 5.88 -5.16 1.92
C VAL A 59 5.50 -3.69 2.03
N PHE A 60 5.84 -2.88 1.03
CA PHE A 60 5.57 -1.44 1.10
C PHE A 60 4.10 -1.12 0.96
N MET A 61 3.36 -1.93 0.21
CA MET A 61 1.91 -1.82 0.18
C MET A 61 1.30 -2.15 1.54
N ALA A 62 1.82 -3.18 2.22
CA ALA A 62 1.37 -3.52 3.58
C ALA A 62 1.65 -2.37 4.55
N VAL A 63 2.81 -1.72 4.46
CA VAL A 63 3.13 -0.55 5.27
C VAL A 63 2.14 0.57 5.01
N LEU A 64 1.84 0.85 3.75
CA LEU A 64 0.85 1.86 3.37
C LEU A 64 -0.52 1.54 3.96
N LEU A 65 -0.97 0.30 3.86
CA LEU A 65 -2.27 -0.11 4.38
C LEU A 65 -2.33 0.00 5.90
N VAL A 66 -1.25 -0.36 6.60
CA VAL A 66 -1.18 -0.16 8.05
C VAL A 66 -1.25 1.33 8.38
N GLY A 67 -0.57 2.16 7.60
CA GLY A 67 -0.64 3.61 7.77
C GLY A 67 -2.06 4.15 7.63
N LEU A 68 -2.80 3.67 6.64
CA LEU A 68 -4.20 4.07 6.44
C LEU A 68 -5.08 3.57 7.58
N LEU A 69 -4.83 2.38 8.09
CA LEU A 69 -5.56 1.86 9.24
C LEU A 69 -5.30 2.70 10.49
N VAL A 70 -4.04 3.06 10.72
CA VAL A 70 -3.67 3.95 11.83
C VAL A 70 -4.36 5.31 11.67
N LEU A 71 -4.43 5.82 10.43
CA LEU A 71 -5.14 7.07 10.15
C LEU A 71 -6.61 6.98 10.54
N PHE A 72 -7.25 5.86 10.21
CA PHE A 72 -8.64 5.63 10.59
C PHE A 72 -8.84 5.77 12.09
N PHE A 73 -7.97 5.14 12.88
CA PHE A 73 -8.06 5.24 14.32
C PHE A 73 -7.67 6.62 14.84
N ALA A 74 -6.68 7.26 14.22
CA ALA A 74 -6.20 8.59 14.63
C ALA A 74 -7.29 9.65 14.50
N LEU A 75 -8.12 9.53 13.46
CA LEU A 75 -9.19 10.50 13.20
C LEU A 75 -10.47 10.21 14.01
N ASP A 76 -10.48 9.11 14.74
CA ASP A 76 -11.70 8.68 15.45
C ASP A 76 -12.91 8.72 14.51
N VAL A 77 -12.73 8.14 13.32
CA VAL A 77 -13.69 8.21 12.23
C VAL A 77 -15.05 7.68 12.65
N ARG A 78 -15.05 6.75 13.60
CA ARG A 78 -16.24 6.10 14.08
C ARG A 78 -17.27 7.08 14.66
N SER A 79 -16.81 8.07 15.40
CA SER A 79 -17.70 9.09 15.96
C SER A 79 -18.00 10.19 14.97
N GLY A 80 -17.13 10.40 13.96
CA GLY A 80 -17.32 11.42 12.94
C GLY A 80 -18.02 10.96 11.68
N ILE A 81 -18.16 9.66 11.49
CA ILE A 81 -18.81 9.09 10.32
C ILE A 81 -20.32 9.27 10.44
N PRO A 82 -21.01 9.51 9.30
CA PRO A 82 -22.48 9.62 9.28
C PRO A 82 -23.16 8.46 9.98
N GLY A 83 -24.35 8.72 10.49
CA GLY A 83 -25.09 7.79 11.31
C GLY A 83 -25.26 6.39 10.74
N TRP A 84 -25.22 6.21 9.42
CA TRP A 84 -25.37 4.89 8.82
C TRP A 84 -24.29 3.92 9.30
N VAL A 85 -23.04 4.40 9.49
CA VAL A 85 -21.96 3.58 10.04
C VAL A 85 -22.21 3.30 11.51
N GLY A 86 -22.69 4.30 12.24
CA GLY A 86 -23.05 4.14 13.64
C GLY A 86 -24.13 3.11 13.90
N LEU A 87 -24.90 2.76 12.88
CA LEU A 87 -25.95 1.74 12.97
C LEU A 87 -25.43 0.32 12.81
N LEU A 88 -24.17 0.15 12.43
CA LEU A 88 -23.59 -1.18 12.25
C LEU A 88 -23.37 -1.88 13.59
N PRO A 89 -23.41 -3.24 13.62
CA PRO A 89 -23.36 -4.00 14.88
C PRO A 89 -22.11 -3.78 15.70
N PHE A 90 -21.00 -3.40 15.08
CA PHE A 90 -19.74 -3.19 15.80
C PHE A 90 -19.68 -1.85 16.53
N ARG A 91 -20.68 -1.09 16.41
CA ARG A 91 -20.79 0.23 17.01
C ARG A 91 -20.65 0.23 18.52
#